data_f07af734a56523be56d67fe2b4a2cd1e
#
_entry.id   f07af734a56523be56d67fe2b4a2cd1e
#
_cell.length_a   1.000
_cell.length_b   1.000
_cell.length_c   1.000
_cell.angle_alpha   90.00
_cell.angle_beta   90.00
_cell.angle_gamma   90.00
#
_symmetry.space_group_name_H-M   'P 1'
#
loop_
_entity.id
_entity.type
_entity.pdbx_description
1 polymer ?
#
loop_
_entity_poly.entity_id
_entity_poly.type
_entity_poly.pdbx_seq_one_letter_code
_entity_poly.pdbx_strand_id
1 'polypeptide(L)'
;MCRFIERSQIVMKKIVELDSIQKKFKEKVIFDSFSCTIYENEFVAIIGKSGCGKSTLLNMIGLLDSPDSGEIILFGEKGIKPFSKKATLLLKSKIGYLFQNFALIENKTVYENLQMAINEKKNKTVNKYIEDALKKVGLNGYSKKYIYECSGGEQQRIALARLLVKPCELILADEPTGSLDEENKQIVIKLLKEFKKEGCTIIMVTHDIQLAEECDRVIDLNGHS
;
A
#
# COMPACT_ATOMS: atom_id res chain seq x y z
N MET A 1 -48.27 -4.95 19.03
CA MET A 1 -47.27 -3.89 19.28
C MET A 1 -45.93 -4.36 18.71
N CYS A 2 -45.73 -4.14 17.38
CA CYS A 2 -44.54 -4.57 16.65
C CYS A 2 -43.43 -3.54 16.90
N ARG A 3 -42.36 -3.96 17.57
CA ARG A 3 -41.14 -3.17 17.66
C ARG A 3 -40.43 -3.23 16.30
N PHE A 4 -40.42 -2.13 15.58
CA PHE A 4 -39.49 -1.92 14.46
C PHE A 4 -38.07 -1.89 15.04
N ILE A 5 -37.29 -2.91 14.73
CA ILE A 5 -35.83 -2.88 14.91
C ILE A 5 -35.31 -2.05 13.75
N GLU A 6 -34.99 -0.78 14.01
CA GLU A 6 -34.20 0.02 13.08
C GLU A 6 -32.88 -0.72 12.83
N ARG A 7 -32.73 -1.22 11.60
CA ARG A 7 -31.41 -1.63 11.12
C ARG A 7 -30.55 -0.37 11.05
N SER A 8 -29.70 -0.18 12.05
CA SER A 8 -28.64 0.82 11.98
C SER A 8 -27.88 0.59 10.67
N GLN A 9 -27.98 1.55 9.74
CA GLN A 9 -27.13 1.57 8.55
C GLN A 9 -25.69 1.61 9.05
N ILE A 10 -24.95 0.55 8.83
CA ILE A 10 -23.49 0.53 9.06
C ILE A 10 -22.91 1.53 8.07
N VAL A 11 -22.63 2.75 8.55
CA VAL A 11 -21.93 3.76 7.75
C VAL A 11 -20.48 3.30 7.65
N MET A 12 -20.11 2.71 6.52
CA MET A 12 -18.72 2.30 6.28
C MET A 12 -17.84 3.55 6.27
N LYS A 13 -16.76 3.52 7.06
CA LYS A 13 -15.80 4.62 7.16
C LYS A 13 -15.00 4.72 5.87
N LYS A 14 -14.95 5.94 5.30
CA LYS A 14 -14.16 6.22 4.12
C LYS A 14 -12.69 6.42 4.50
N ILE A 15 -11.80 5.73 3.82
CA ILE A 15 -10.34 5.85 4.02
C ILE A 15 -9.72 6.73 2.94
N VAL A 16 -10.15 6.55 1.69
CA VAL A 16 -9.72 7.37 0.55
C VAL A 16 -10.96 7.86 -0.19
N GLU A 17 -11.02 9.16 -0.43
CA GLU A 17 -11.99 9.77 -1.36
C GLU A 17 -11.21 10.56 -2.40
N LEU A 18 -11.45 10.29 -3.65
CA LEU A 18 -10.95 11.01 -4.80
C LEU A 18 -12.14 11.74 -5.41
N ASP A 19 -12.06 13.06 -5.48
CA ASP A 19 -13.14 13.91 -6.01
C ASP A 19 -12.64 14.70 -7.21
N SER A 20 -13.18 14.37 -8.39
CA SER A 20 -12.95 15.06 -9.66
C SER A 20 -11.46 15.28 -9.99
N ILE A 21 -10.64 14.25 -9.73
CA ILE A 21 -9.19 14.31 -9.92
C ILE A 21 -8.84 14.51 -11.39
N GLN A 22 -8.03 15.53 -11.65
CA GLN A 22 -7.39 15.74 -12.95
C GLN A 22 -5.88 15.59 -12.81
N LYS A 23 -5.26 14.91 -13.76
CA LYS A 23 -3.81 14.77 -13.85
C LYS A 23 -3.35 14.66 -15.31
N LYS A 24 -2.35 15.45 -15.67
CA LYS A 24 -1.71 15.40 -16.98
C LYS A 24 -0.20 15.42 -16.85
N PHE A 25 0.47 14.82 -17.80
CA PHE A 25 1.91 14.94 -18.00
C PHE A 25 2.18 15.51 -19.37
N LYS A 26 2.65 16.75 -19.43
CA LYS A 26 2.77 17.51 -20.68
C LYS A 26 1.42 17.53 -21.43
N GLU A 27 1.38 16.98 -22.66
CA GLU A 27 0.17 16.92 -23.47
C GLU A 27 -0.74 15.69 -23.18
N LYS A 28 -0.26 14.73 -22.39
CA LYS A 28 -1.01 13.51 -22.10
C LYS A 28 -1.89 13.69 -20.87
N VAL A 29 -3.21 13.64 -21.07
CA VAL A 29 -4.18 13.55 -19.98
C VAL A 29 -4.15 12.11 -19.42
N ILE A 30 -3.99 11.97 -18.13
CA ILE A 30 -4.01 10.69 -17.40
C ILE A 30 -5.36 10.49 -16.72
N PHE A 31 -5.85 11.52 -16.06
CA PHE A 31 -7.17 11.54 -15.43
C PHE A 31 -7.89 12.83 -15.83
N ASP A 32 -9.15 12.68 -16.22
CA ASP A 32 -10.07 13.78 -16.50
C ASP A 32 -11.32 13.59 -15.65
N SER A 33 -11.38 14.31 -14.51
CA SER A 33 -12.48 14.25 -13.54
C SER A 33 -12.73 12.85 -12.92
N PHE A 34 -11.66 12.14 -12.56
CA PHE A 34 -11.77 10.83 -11.93
C PHE A 34 -12.22 10.92 -10.49
N SER A 35 -13.27 10.17 -10.12
CA SER A 35 -13.79 10.11 -8.75
C SER A 35 -13.94 8.68 -8.29
N CYS A 36 -13.53 8.40 -7.04
CA CYS A 36 -13.62 7.07 -6.44
C CYS A 36 -13.58 7.18 -4.91
N THR A 37 -14.28 6.27 -4.22
CA THR A 37 -14.20 6.16 -2.76
C THR A 37 -13.77 4.74 -2.39
N ILE A 38 -12.86 4.61 -1.43
CA ILE A 38 -12.39 3.33 -0.87
C ILE A 38 -12.70 3.35 0.64
N TYR A 39 -13.33 2.27 1.09
CA TYR A 39 -13.80 2.15 2.46
C TYR A 39 -12.83 1.35 3.32
N GLU A 40 -13.00 1.48 4.63
CA GLU A 40 -12.23 0.75 5.63
C GLU A 40 -12.34 -0.77 5.42
N ASN A 41 -11.21 -1.44 5.56
CA ASN A 41 -11.09 -2.89 5.40
C ASN A 41 -11.51 -3.43 4.00
N GLU A 42 -11.47 -2.60 2.95
CA GLU A 42 -11.55 -3.09 1.57
C GLU A 42 -10.17 -3.55 1.06
N PHE A 43 -10.15 -4.62 0.30
CA PHE A 43 -9.04 -4.99 -0.57
C PHE A 43 -9.42 -4.67 -2.01
N VAL A 44 -8.88 -3.60 -2.56
CA VAL A 44 -9.19 -3.07 -3.88
C VAL A 44 -8.05 -3.33 -4.84
N ALA A 45 -8.35 -3.94 -5.99
CA ALA A 45 -7.43 -4.03 -7.11
C ALA A 45 -7.68 -2.90 -8.11
N ILE A 46 -6.61 -2.25 -8.57
CA ILE A 46 -6.63 -1.28 -9.68
C ILE A 46 -5.96 -1.95 -10.87
N ILE A 47 -6.73 -2.12 -11.94
CA ILE A 47 -6.26 -2.71 -13.20
C ILE A 47 -6.31 -1.69 -14.34
N GLY A 48 -5.66 -2.01 -15.44
CA GLY A 48 -5.66 -1.19 -16.65
C GLY A 48 -4.40 -1.39 -17.48
N LYS A 49 -4.42 -0.88 -18.72
CA LYS A 49 -3.28 -0.95 -19.65
C LYS A 49 -2.03 -0.27 -19.10
N SER A 50 -0.85 -0.65 -19.62
CA SER A 50 0.38 0.06 -19.28
C SER A 50 0.27 1.55 -19.64
N GLY A 51 0.69 2.42 -18.71
CA GLY A 51 0.66 3.88 -18.91
C GLY A 51 -0.72 4.54 -18.81
N CYS A 52 -1.78 3.84 -18.29
CA CYS A 52 -3.10 4.44 -18.01
C CYS A 52 -3.16 5.22 -16.69
N GLY A 53 -2.07 5.25 -15.90
CA GLY A 53 -2.01 6.06 -14.68
C GLY A 53 -2.13 5.30 -13.36
N LYS A 54 -2.10 3.96 -13.34
CA LYS A 54 -2.23 3.16 -12.11
C LYS A 54 -1.26 3.59 -11.00
N SER A 55 0.05 3.57 -11.29
CA SER A 55 1.08 4.00 -10.32
C SER A 55 0.99 5.50 -10.00
N THR A 56 0.54 6.34 -10.96
CA THR A 56 0.28 7.76 -10.71
C THR A 56 -0.83 7.94 -9.67
N LEU A 57 -1.92 7.19 -9.81
CA LEU A 57 -3.03 7.21 -8.85
C LEU A 57 -2.56 6.75 -7.47
N LEU A 58 -1.81 5.65 -7.43
CA LEU A 58 -1.26 5.13 -6.19
C LEU A 58 -0.31 6.12 -5.51
N ASN A 59 0.54 6.82 -6.29
CA ASN A 59 1.46 7.84 -5.79
C ASN A 59 0.71 9.06 -5.24
N MET A 60 -0.37 9.48 -5.87
CA MET A 60 -1.21 10.58 -5.36
C MET A 60 -1.87 10.19 -4.03
N ILE A 61 -2.46 8.99 -3.92
CA ILE A 61 -3.02 8.48 -2.67
C ILE A 61 -1.92 8.32 -1.61
N GLY A 62 -0.71 7.89 -2.02
CA GLY A 62 0.46 7.73 -1.17
C GLY A 62 1.19 9.02 -0.81
N LEU A 63 0.64 10.19 -1.14
CA LEU A 63 1.22 11.52 -0.84
C LEU A 63 2.63 11.72 -1.41
N LEU A 64 2.94 11.07 -2.53
CA LEU A 64 4.19 11.20 -3.28
C LEU A 64 4.04 12.11 -4.50
N ASP A 65 2.80 12.35 -4.96
CA ASP A 65 2.45 13.25 -6.04
C ASP A 65 1.14 14.00 -5.68
N SER A 66 0.78 15.03 -6.47
CA SER A 66 -0.47 15.78 -6.33
C SER A 66 -1.29 15.70 -7.60
N PRO A 67 -2.62 15.73 -7.54
CA PRO A 67 -3.42 16.04 -8.71
C PRO A 67 -3.17 17.48 -9.17
N ASP A 68 -3.46 17.76 -10.44
CA ASP A 68 -3.41 19.13 -11.00
C ASP A 68 -4.67 19.92 -10.58
N SER A 69 -5.82 19.22 -10.44
CA SER A 69 -7.05 19.75 -9.83
C SER A 69 -7.88 18.60 -9.22
N GLY A 70 -8.96 18.95 -8.52
CA GLY A 70 -9.73 18.00 -7.71
C GLY A 70 -9.16 17.85 -6.30
N GLU A 71 -9.72 16.97 -5.50
CA GLU A 71 -9.36 16.81 -4.10
C GLU A 71 -9.15 15.34 -3.72
N ILE A 72 -8.10 15.08 -2.92
CA ILE A 72 -7.86 13.79 -2.28
C ILE A 72 -8.09 13.95 -0.79
N ILE A 73 -9.00 13.14 -0.25
CA ILE A 73 -9.32 13.10 1.17
C ILE A 73 -8.82 11.75 1.71
N LEU A 74 -7.93 11.80 2.68
CA LEU A 74 -7.37 10.60 3.32
C LEU A 74 -7.75 10.58 4.80
N PHE A 75 -8.36 9.49 5.25
CA PHE A 75 -8.83 9.34 6.64
C PHE A 75 -9.74 10.49 7.10
N GLY A 76 -10.56 11.04 6.20
CA GLY A 76 -11.42 12.22 6.42
C GLY A 76 -10.70 13.57 6.42
N GLU A 77 -9.39 13.60 6.16
CA GLU A 77 -8.56 14.79 6.16
C GLU A 77 -8.31 15.32 4.74
N LYS A 78 -8.59 16.61 4.54
CA LYS A 78 -8.47 17.31 3.26
C LYS A 78 -7.19 18.13 3.15
N GLY A 79 -6.80 18.46 1.90
CA GLY A 79 -5.74 19.42 1.62
C GLY A 79 -4.34 19.00 2.07
N ILE A 80 -4.09 17.69 2.16
CA ILE A 80 -2.79 17.17 2.56
C ILE A 80 -1.83 17.27 1.36
N LYS A 81 -0.85 18.17 1.47
CA LYS A 81 0.16 18.33 0.41
C LYS A 81 1.26 17.28 0.56
N PRO A 82 1.73 16.66 -0.55
CA PRO A 82 2.91 15.80 -0.54
C PRO A 82 4.10 16.45 0.16
N PHE A 83 4.92 15.65 0.80
CA PHE A 83 6.12 16.07 1.55
C PHE A 83 5.90 17.05 2.71
N SER A 84 4.66 17.39 3.03
CA SER A 84 4.34 18.19 4.22
C SER A 84 4.56 17.43 5.51
N LYS A 85 4.63 18.13 6.66
CA LYS A 85 4.71 17.50 7.98
C LYS A 85 3.55 16.54 8.23
N LYS A 86 2.35 16.89 7.75
CA LYS A 86 1.14 16.07 7.87
C LYS A 86 1.24 14.80 7.02
N ALA A 87 1.68 14.92 5.75
CA ALA A 87 1.95 13.77 4.90
C ALA A 87 3.00 12.84 5.51
N THR A 88 4.09 13.39 6.02
CA THR A 88 5.15 12.62 6.70
C THR A 88 4.60 11.86 7.91
N LEU A 89 3.70 12.48 8.70
CA LEU A 89 3.07 11.81 9.84
C LEU A 89 2.21 10.64 9.39
N LEU A 90 1.34 10.83 8.38
CA LEU A 90 0.48 9.76 7.86
C LEU A 90 1.31 8.61 7.27
N LEU A 91 2.35 8.94 6.49
CA LEU A 91 3.29 7.95 5.95
C LEU A 91 4.03 7.19 7.04
N LYS A 92 4.29 7.79 8.20
CA LYS A 92 4.93 7.14 9.34
C LYS A 92 4.01 6.26 10.16
N SER A 93 2.72 6.62 10.30
CA SER A 93 1.83 6.01 11.28
C SER A 93 0.64 5.23 10.71
N LYS A 94 0.24 5.50 9.45
CA LYS A 94 -1.00 4.96 8.88
C LYS A 94 -0.83 4.31 7.51
N ILE A 95 0.09 4.82 6.66
CA ILE A 95 0.20 4.38 5.26
C ILE A 95 1.45 3.53 5.09
N GLY A 96 1.30 2.26 4.72
CA GLY A 96 2.35 1.38 4.26
C GLY A 96 2.45 1.42 2.73
N TYR A 97 3.66 1.40 2.18
CA TYR A 97 3.86 1.37 0.73
C TYR A 97 4.78 0.20 0.34
N LEU A 98 4.30 -0.64 -0.57
CA LEU A 98 5.05 -1.71 -1.21
C LEU A 98 5.30 -1.30 -2.65
N PHE A 99 6.51 -0.82 -2.92
CA PHE A 99 6.93 -0.33 -4.23
C PHE A 99 7.33 -1.47 -5.16
N GLN A 100 7.12 -1.30 -6.45
CA GLN A 100 7.54 -2.24 -7.48
C GLN A 100 9.06 -2.53 -7.44
N ASN A 101 9.88 -1.53 -7.11
CA ASN A 101 11.34 -1.63 -6.97
C ASN A 101 11.79 -1.82 -5.52
N PHE A 102 10.89 -2.31 -4.63
CA PHE A 102 11.08 -2.59 -3.21
C PHE A 102 11.43 -1.37 -2.36
N ALA A 103 12.05 -0.32 -2.90
CA ALA A 103 12.55 0.88 -2.21
C ALA A 103 13.37 0.53 -0.95
N LEU A 104 14.33 -0.37 -1.11
CA LEU A 104 15.31 -0.75 -0.09
C LEU A 104 16.63 -0.02 -0.36
N ILE A 105 17.35 0.29 0.71
CA ILE A 105 18.67 0.92 0.61
C ILE A 105 19.73 -0.18 0.52
N GLU A 106 20.32 -0.33 -0.66
CA GLU A 106 21.19 -1.46 -1.02
C GLU A 106 22.43 -1.60 -0.13
N ASN A 107 23.05 -0.48 0.22
CA ASN A 107 24.27 -0.43 1.04
C ASN A 107 24.00 -0.46 2.56
N LYS A 108 22.78 -0.82 2.96
CA LYS A 108 22.38 -1.05 4.35
C LYS A 108 21.99 -2.49 4.58
N THR A 109 22.08 -2.91 5.83
CA THR A 109 21.63 -4.23 6.24
C THR A 109 20.11 -4.34 6.21
N VAL A 110 19.61 -5.56 6.19
CA VAL A 110 18.17 -5.87 6.34
C VAL A 110 17.63 -5.22 7.62
N TYR A 111 18.35 -5.38 8.73
CA TYR A 111 17.99 -4.76 10.01
C TYR A 111 17.82 -3.24 9.88
N GLU A 112 18.78 -2.54 9.29
CA GLU A 112 18.73 -1.08 9.15
C GLU A 112 17.57 -0.61 8.26
N ASN A 113 17.26 -1.37 7.19
CA ASN A 113 16.11 -1.08 6.34
C ASN A 113 14.77 -1.22 7.09
N LEU A 114 14.62 -2.23 7.94
CA LEU A 114 13.42 -2.43 8.76
C LEU A 114 13.36 -1.42 9.92
N GLN A 115 14.48 -1.13 10.56
CA GLN A 115 14.57 -0.16 11.65
C GLN A 115 14.09 1.25 11.23
N MET A 116 14.35 1.66 9.97
CA MET A 116 13.89 2.97 9.46
C MET A 116 12.35 3.09 9.38
N ALA A 117 11.63 1.98 9.31
CA ALA A 117 10.17 1.98 9.32
C ALA A 117 9.58 2.11 10.73
N ILE A 118 10.40 1.89 11.76
CA ILE A 118 10.00 1.94 13.17
C ILE A 118 10.32 3.31 13.73
N ASN A 119 9.33 3.97 14.35
CA ASN A 119 9.52 5.30 14.96
C ASN A 119 10.26 5.27 16.31
N GLU A 120 10.70 4.11 16.76
CA GLU A 120 11.35 3.92 18.06
C GLU A 120 12.86 3.76 17.90
N LYS A 121 13.60 4.19 18.94
CA LYS A 121 15.03 3.95 19.02
C LYS A 121 15.33 2.45 19.20
N LYS A 122 16.46 2.01 18.66
CA LYS A 122 16.96 0.65 18.82
C LYS A 122 16.96 0.21 20.28
N ASN A 123 16.21 -0.86 20.59
CA ASN A 123 16.14 -1.50 21.88
C ASN A 123 15.83 -2.99 21.73
N LYS A 124 15.78 -3.75 22.85
CA LYS A 124 15.51 -5.20 22.80
C LYS A 124 14.14 -5.54 22.18
N THR A 125 13.13 -4.71 22.40
CA THR A 125 11.78 -4.90 21.87
C THR A 125 11.77 -4.71 20.35
N VAL A 126 12.39 -3.64 19.84
CA VAL A 126 12.54 -3.38 18.39
C VAL A 126 13.29 -4.51 17.71
N ASN A 127 14.40 -4.99 18.30
CA ASN A 127 15.13 -6.13 17.76
C ASN A 127 14.24 -7.37 17.62
N LYS A 128 13.42 -7.66 18.63
CA LYS A 128 12.49 -8.78 18.60
C LYS A 128 11.43 -8.60 17.50
N TYR A 129 10.85 -7.42 17.36
CA TYR A 129 9.87 -7.15 16.27
C TYR A 129 10.47 -7.37 14.90
N ILE A 130 11.70 -6.94 14.65
CA ILE A 130 12.40 -7.14 13.38
C ILE A 130 12.63 -8.63 13.12
N GLU A 131 13.14 -9.38 14.09
CA GLU A 131 13.38 -10.81 13.95
C GLU A 131 12.08 -11.60 13.74
N ASP A 132 11.00 -11.26 14.46
CA ASP A 132 9.69 -11.88 14.31
C ASP A 132 9.10 -11.58 12.90
N ALA A 133 9.26 -10.36 12.38
CA ALA A 133 8.84 -9.99 11.04
C ALA A 133 9.62 -10.76 9.96
N LEU A 134 10.95 -10.86 10.11
CA LEU A 134 11.79 -11.64 9.20
C LEU A 134 11.43 -13.12 9.22
N LYS A 135 11.13 -13.68 10.38
CA LYS A 135 10.67 -15.06 10.51
C LYS A 135 9.34 -15.28 9.77
N LYS A 136 8.38 -14.35 9.90
CA LYS A 136 7.06 -14.42 9.20
C LYS A 136 7.22 -14.47 7.68
N VAL A 137 8.22 -13.82 7.12
CA VAL A 137 8.50 -13.81 5.67
C VAL A 137 9.53 -14.88 5.24
N GLY A 138 9.90 -15.81 6.12
CA GLY A 138 10.83 -16.90 5.81
C GLY A 138 12.29 -16.48 5.68
N LEU A 139 12.70 -15.35 6.30
CA LEU A 139 14.06 -14.80 6.24
C LEU A 139 14.74 -14.80 7.63
N ASN A 140 14.56 -15.89 8.40
CA ASN A 140 15.19 -16.03 9.70
C ASN A 140 16.72 -15.92 9.62
N GLY A 141 17.31 -15.07 10.45
CA GLY A 141 18.77 -14.84 10.50
C GLY A 141 19.32 -13.87 9.45
N TYR A 142 18.47 -13.24 8.63
CA TYR A 142 18.91 -12.29 7.58
C TYR A 142 19.22 -10.89 8.10
N SER A 143 18.97 -10.57 9.35
CA SER A 143 19.06 -9.21 9.90
C SER A 143 20.40 -8.50 9.64
N LYS A 144 21.52 -9.24 9.61
CA LYS A 144 22.86 -8.69 9.37
C LYS A 144 23.29 -8.68 7.91
N LYS A 145 22.53 -9.33 7.00
CA LYS A 145 22.82 -9.40 5.58
C LYS A 145 22.59 -8.04 4.91
N TYR A 146 23.44 -7.66 3.99
CA TYR A 146 23.22 -6.45 3.18
C TYR A 146 22.18 -6.71 2.09
N ILE A 147 21.45 -5.66 1.68
CA ILE A 147 20.39 -5.79 0.65
C ILE A 147 20.96 -6.26 -0.68
N TYR A 148 22.13 -5.75 -1.09
CA TYR A 148 22.79 -6.17 -2.34
C TYR A 148 23.19 -7.65 -2.37
N GLU A 149 23.24 -8.34 -1.22
CA GLU A 149 23.49 -9.79 -1.10
C GLU A 149 22.21 -10.61 -1.23
N CYS A 150 21.03 -9.96 -1.31
CA CYS A 150 19.73 -10.60 -1.34
C CYS A 150 19.22 -10.72 -2.78
N SER A 151 18.63 -11.88 -3.12
CA SER A 151 17.92 -12.07 -4.38
C SER A 151 16.69 -11.16 -4.48
N GLY A 152 16.13 -10.95 -5.68
CA GLY A 152 14.92 -10.14 -5.88
C GLY A 152 13.73 -10.62 -5.04
N GLY A 153 13.50 -11.93 -4.95
CA GLY A 153 12.45 -12.51 -4.10
C GLY A 153 12.71 -12.29 -2.60
N GLU A 154 13.98 -12.35 -2.16
CA GLU A 154 14.35 -12.02 -0.78
C GLU A 154 14.13 -10.53 -0.49
N GLN A 155 14.50 -9.63 -1.41
CA GLN A 155 14.26 -8.20 -1.29
C GLN A 155 12.77 -7.87 -1.21
N GLN A 156 11.93 -8.53 -2.01
CA GLN A 156 10.48 -8.40 -1.92
C GLN A 156 9.97 -8.81 -0.54
N ARG A 157 10.43 -9.95 0.00
CA ARG A 157 10.05 -10.39 1.34
C ARG A 157 10.56 -9.45 2.44
N ILE A 158 11.72 -8.82 2.26
CA ILE A 158 12.21 -7.77 3.17
C ILE A 158 11.30 -6.53 3.12
N ALA A 159 10.84 -6.13 1.92
CA ALA A 159 9.88 -5.03 1.77
C ALA A 159 8.53 -5.34 2.46
N LEU A 160 8.07 -6.59 2.42
CA LEU A 160 6.90 -7.05 3.19
C LEU A 160 7.16 -7.05 4.70
N ALA A 161 8.34 -7.52 5.14
CA ALA A 161 8.72 -7.45 6.56
C ALA A 161 8.74 -6.01 7.06
N ARG A 162 9.09 -5.03 6.20
CA ARG A 162 9.02 -3.60 6.52
C ARG A 162 7.59 -3.12 6.80
N LEU A 163 6.58 -3.70 6.14
CA LEU A 163 5.17 -3.42 6.47
C LEU A 163 4.77 -4.04 7.82
N LEU A 164 5.27 -5.24 8.14
CA LEU A 164 4.96 -5.95 9.38
C LEU A 164 5.49 -5.23 10.65
N VAL A 165 6.60 -4.51 10.53
CA VAL A 165 7.19 -3.78 11.68
C VAL A 165 6.60 -2.38 11.87
N LYS A 166 5.64 -1.98 11.05
CA LYS A 166 5.04 -0.65 11.04
C LYS A 166 3.52 -0.75 11.14
N PRO A 167 2.86 0.03 12.01
CA PRO A 167 1.40 0.09 12.01
C PRO A 167 0.89 0.71 10.69
N CYS A 168 -0.06 0.05 10.03
CA CYS A 168 -0.68 0.52 8.81
C CYS A 168 -2.20 0.36 8.90
N GLU A 169 -2.94 1.44 8.58
CA GLU A 169 -4.40 1.40 8.34
C GLU A 169 -4.69 1.27 6.83
N LEU A 170 -3.74 1.73 5.98
CA LEU A 170 -3.81 1.67 4.53
C LEU A 170 -2.50 1.13 3.96
N ILE A 171 -2.56 0.10 3.13
CA ILE A 171 -1.43 -0.44 2.38
C ILE A 171 -1.63 -0.15 0.91
N LEU A 172 -0.62 0.48 0.30
CA LEU A 172 -0.52 0.74 -1.13
C LEU A 172 0.50 -0.22 -1.74
N ALA A 173 0.10 -1.05 -2.68
CA ALA A 173 0.96 -2.04 -3.31
C ALA A 173 1.01 -1.85 -4.83
N ASP A 174 2.17 -1.48 -5.35
CA ASP A 174 2.39 -1.26 -6.78
C ASP A 174 3.05 -2.49 -7.39
N GLU A 175 2.28 -3.26 -8.19
CA GLU A 175 2.71 -4.51 -8.86
C GLU A 175 3.46 -5.49 -7.91
N PRO A 176 2.89 -5.84 -6.76
CA PRO A 176 3.63 -6.53 -5.70
C PRO A 176 4.08 -7.94 -6.06
N THR A 177 3.59 -8.49 -7.18
CA THR A 177 3.87 -9.86 -7.62
C THR A 177 4.50 -9.94 -9.02
N GLY A 178 4.68 -8.80 -9.70
CA GLY A 178 4.96 -8.74 -11.14
C GLY A 178 6.29 -9.37 -11.60
N SER A 179 7.28 -9.52 -10.72
CA SER A 179 8.60 -10.08 -11.03
C SER A 179 8.94 -11.33 -10.22
N LEU A 180 7.94 -11.95 -9.58
CA LEU A 180 8.14 -13.07 -8.67
C LEU A 180 7.79 -14.40 -9.34
N ASP A 181 8.51 -15.47 -8.92
CA ASP A 181 8.08 -16.84 -9.14
C ASP A 181 6.80 -17.14 -8.35
N GLU A 182 6.15 -18.24 -8.68
CA GLU A 182 4.83 -18.58 -8.11
C GLU A 182 4.88 -18.79 -6.59
N GLU A 183 5.96 -19.33 -6.03
CA GLU A 183 6.13 -19.54 -4.60
C GLU A 183 6.18 -18.19 -3.84
N ASN A 184 7.02 -17.26 -4.31
CA ASN A 184 7.13 -15.92 -3.72
C ASN A 184 5.85 -15.11 -3.90
N LYS A 185 5.16 -15.25 -5.05
CA LYS A 185 3.84 -14.64 -5.30
C LYS A 185 2.82 -15.06 -4.23
N GLN A 186 2.71 -16.35 -3.94
CA GLN A 186 1.79 -16.87 -2.93
C GLN A 186 2.10 -16.34 -1.52
N ILE A 187 3.37 -16.16 -1.16
CA ILE A 187 3.77 -15.56 0.11
C ILE A 187 3.26 -14.11 0.20
N VAL A 188 3.44 -13.31 -0.85
CA VAL A 188 2.97 -11.92 -0.90
C VAL A 188 1.47 -11.84 -0.74
N ILE A 189 0.70 -12.62 -1.52
CA ILE A 189 -0.77 -12.64 -1.50
C ILE A 189 -1.27 -13.04 -0.12
N LYS A 190 -0.69 -14.10 0.47
CA LYS A 190 -1.05 -14.56 1.81
C LYS A 190 -0.88 -13.46 2.85
N LEU A 191 0.26 -12.76 2.83
CA LEU A 191 0.54 -11.68 3.77
C LEU A 191 -0.40 -10.48 3.59
N LEU A 192 -0.71 -10.08 2.34
CA LEU A 192 -1.70 -9.03 2.10
C LEU A 192 -3.09 -9.43 2.64
N LYS A 193 -3.51 -10.67 2.44
CA LYS A 193 -4.76 -11.19 3.03
C LYS A 193 -4.74 -11.23 4.58
N GLU A 194 -3.58 -11.50 5.19
CA GLU A 194 -3.42 -11.41 6.64
C GLU A 194 -3.58 -9.97 7.12
N PHE A 195 -2.95 -8.99 6.49
CA PHE A 195 -3.15 -7.57 6.79
C PHE A 195 -4.62 -7.15 6.68
N LYS A 196 -5.34 -7.60 5.64
CA LYS A 196 -6.78 -7.34 5.53
C LYS A 196 -7.56 -7.92 6.70
N LYS A 197 -7.27 -9.16 7.11
CA LYS A 197 -7.92 -9.79 8.29
C LYS A 197 -7.64 -9.04 9.59
N GLU A 198 -6.51 -8.36 9.69
CA GLU A 198 -6.13 -7.50 10.80
C GLU A 198 -6.77 -6.10 10.73
N GLY A 199 -7.62 -5.83 9.72
CA GLY A 199 -8.37 -4.58 9.55
C GLY A 199 -7.73 -3.55 8.65
N CYS A 200 -6.61 -3.86 7.97
CA CYS A 200 -5.99 -2.94 7.02
C CYS A 200 -6.82 -2.83 5.73
N THR A 201 -6.94 -1.61 5.23
CA THR A 201 -7.41 -1.34 3.87
C THR A 201 -6.25 -1.52 2.90
N ILE A 202 -6.47 -2.17 1.76
CA ILE A 202 -5.41 -2.45 0.78
C ILE A 202 -5.84 -1.94 -0.59
N ILE A 203 -4.95 -1.18 -1.23
CA ILE A 203 -5.07 -0.78 -2.63
C ILE A 203 -3.89 -1.38 -3.38
N MET A 204 -4.17 -2.28 -4.30
CA MET A 204 -3.16 -2.98 -5.07
C MET A 204 -3.31 -2.64 -6.56
N VAL A 205 -2.24 -2.19 -7.17
CA VAL A 205 -2.13 -2.10 -8.63
C VAL A 205 -1.59 -3.43 -9.14
N THR A 206 -2.26 -4.02 -10.13
CA THR A 206 -1.79 -5.25 -10.76
C THR A 206 -2.25 -5.37 -12.21
N HIS A 207 -1.49 -6.10 -13.01
CA HIS A 207 -1.90 -6.56 -14.34
C HIS A 207 -2.37 -8.04 -14.34
N ASP A 208 -2.27 -8.72 -13.19
CA ASP A 208 -2.73 -10.08 -12.99
C ASP A 208 -4.24 -10.08 -12.69
N ILE A 209 -5.03 -10.48 -13.70
CA ILE A 209 -6.50 -10.49 -13.60
C ILE A 209 -6.98 -11.50 -12.55
N GLN A 210 -6.34 -12.67 -12.46
CA GLN A 210 -6.73 -13.70 -11.49
C GLN A 210 -6.54 -13.18 -10.05
N LEU A 211 -5.41 -12.50 -9.80
CA LEU A 211 -5.17 -11.88 -8.51
C LEU A 211 -6.16 -10.73 -8.22
N ALA A 212 -6.53 -9.95 -9.23
CA ALA A 212 -7.52 -8.89 -9.06
C ALA A 212 -8.90 -9.43 -8.69
N GLU A 213 -9.32 -10.59 -9.25
CA GLU A 213 -10.59 -11.25 -8.92
C GLU A 213 -10.65 -11.79 -7.48
N GLU A 214 -9.51 -11.99 -6.83
CA GLU A 214 -9.43 -12.37 -5.41
C GLU A 214 -9.63 -11.20 -4.43
N CYS A 215 -9.69 -9.96 -4.95
CA CYS A 215 -9.94 -8.76 -4.18
C CYS A 215 -11.45 -8.52 -3.99
N ASP A 216 -11.83 -7.71 -2.99
CA ASP A 216 -13.25 -7.41 -2.74
C ASP A 216 -13.87 -6.57 -3.86
N ARG A 217 -13.04 -5.74 -4.53
CA ARG A 217 -13.47 -4.85 -5.61
C ARG A 217 -12.33 -4.59 -6.60
N VAL A 218 -12.70 -4.49 -7.87
CA VAL A 218 -11.80 -4.14 -8.96
C VAL A 218 -12.19 -2.76 -9.52
N ILE A 219 -11.21 -1.90 -9.71
CA ILE A 219 -11.32 -0.61 -10.40
C ILE A 219 -10.55 -0.73 -11.70
N ASP A 220 -11.25 -0.67 -12.83
CA ASP A 220 -10.64 -0.67 -14.16
C ASP A 220 -10.47 0.75 -14.67
N LEU A 221 -9.22 1.18 -14.89
CA LEU A 221 -8.89 2.51 -15.39
C LEU A 221 -8.94 2.62 -16.93
N ASN A 222 -9.21 1.54 -17.68
CA ASN A 222 -9.25 1.60 -19.15
C ASN A 222 -10.42 2.44 -19.70
N GLY A 223 -11.45 2.71 -18.91
CA GLY A 223 -12.61 3.50 -19.29
C GLY A 223 -12.61 4.96 -18.82
N HIS A 224 -11.51 5.43 -18.21
CA HIS A 224 -11.45 6.75 -17.55
C HIS A 224 -10.40 7.71 -18.14
N SER A 225 -9.95 7.46 -19.37
CA SER A 225 -9.04 8.36 -20.12
C SER A 225 -9.77 9.17 -21.17
#